data_7ec93d4e99d65e6bd31cd3682dadf3f8
#
_entry.id   7ec93d4e99d65e6bd31cd3682dadf3f8
#
_cell.length_a   1.000
_cell.length_b   1.000
_cell.length_c   1.000
_cell.angle_alpha   90.00
_cell.angle_beta   90.00
_cell.angle_gamma   90.00
#
_symmetry.space_group_name_H-M   'P 1'
#
loop_
_entity.id
_entity.type
_entity.pdbx_description
1 polymer ?
#
loop_
_entity_poly.entity_id
_entity_poly.type
_entity_poly.pdbx_seq_one_letter_code
_entity_poly.pdbx_strand_id
1 'polypeptide(L)'
;MTQTLTWVDTHCHLDASEFDADRDQVRQQALQAGITQCLFPAVEAANFDAVRLLAHRHNATHITAHTSTTSSEIPRDVYALGIHPLYTPTATEAHLQQLDDALQQHRTDPQLVAVGEIGLDGFVPTINSPEAWDKQQHFYRAQLKLARQHQLPVVLHVRRSADALLKGLREITVKGGIAHAFNGSLQQAHAFIEMGFKLGFGGALTFERALQLRRLATTLPLTAIVLETDAPDIPPHWLYTPAEQRAQGVPQGRNAPAQLPRIAQVLADLRGISLSEVAHATYENAQSVLRLRD
;
A
#
# COMPACT_ATOMS: atom_id res chain seq x y z
N MET A 1 -22.47 -22.57 -7.96
CA MET A 1 -21.25 -21.93 -8.49
C MET A 1 -20.75 -21.04 -7.37
N THR A 2 -19.58 -21.32 -6.80
CA THR A 2 -18.95 -20.46 -5.79
C THR A 2 -18.51 -19.18 -6.50
N GLN A 3 -19.07 -18.06 -6.12
CA GLN A 3 -18.69 -16.76 -6.65
C GLN A 3 -17.21 -16.52 -6.32
N THR A 4 -16.38 -16.31 -7.32
CA THR A 4 -14.97 -15.97 -7.12
C THR A 4 -14.91 -14.59 -6.46
N LEU A 5 -14.32 -14.50 -5.26
CA LEU A 5 -14.14 -13.24 -4.56
C LEU A 5 -13.04 -12.41 -5.24
N THR A 6 -13.27 -11.10 -5.32
CA THR A 6 -12.35 -10.14 -5.96
C THR A 6 -11.66 -9.29 -4.90
N TRP A 7 -10.36 -9.08 -5.06
CA TRP A 7 -9.51 -8.38 -4.10
C TRP A 7 -8.68 -7.29 -4.77
N VAL A 8 -8.39 -6.24 -4.01
CA VAL A 8 -7.37 -5.23 -4.31
C VAL A 8 -6.27 -5.33 -3.27
N ASP A 9 -5.04 -5.55 -3.70
CA ASP A 9 -3.85 -5.36 -2.84
C ASP A 9 -3.44 -3.90 -2.91
N THR A 10 -3.75 -3.14 -1.87
CA THR A 10 -3.57 -1.68 -1.88
C THR A 10 -2.14 -1.24 -1.60
N HIS A 11 -1.21 -2.18 -1.39
CA HIS A 11 0.21 -1.87 -1.20
C HIS A 11 1.07 -3.12 -1.38
N CYS A 12 1.84 -3.17 -2.45
CA CYS A 12 2.85 -4.21 -2.64
C CYS A 12 3.98 -3.73 -3.56
N HIS A 13 5.21 -4.16 -3.28
CA HIS A 13 6.42 -3.80 -4.01
C HIS A 13 6.86 -4.94 -4.93
N LEU A 14 6.04 -5.28 -5.93
CA LEU A 14 6.43 -6.28 -6.93
C LEU A 14 7.59 -5.82 -7.83
N ASP A 15 7.97 -4.55 -7.79
CA ASP A 15 9.17 -4.01 -8.42
C ASP A 15 10.46 -4.38 -7.68
N ALA A 16 10.38 -4.83 -6.42
CA ALA A 16 11.51 -5.19 -5.59
C ALA A 16 12.33 -6.35 -6.19
N SER A 17 13.66 -6.31 -5.97
CA SER A 17 14.61 -7.29 -6.51
C SER A 17 14.36 -8.73 -6.05
N GLU A 18 13.70 -8.91 -4.92
CA GLU A 18 13.26 -10.21 -4.40
C GLU A 18 12.33 -10.97 -5.35
N PHE A 19 11.71 -10.24 -6.28
CA PHE A 19 10.81 -10.80 -7.31
C PHE A 19 11.43 -10.89 -8.71
N ASP A 20 12.68 -10.49 -8.92
CA ASP A 20 13.29 -10.45 -10.25
C ASP A 20 13.22 -11.79 -11.00
N ALA A 21 13.37 -12.89 -10.28
CA ALA A 21 13.38 -14.22 -10.88
C ALA A 21 11.99 -14.75 -11.27
N ASP A 22 10.91 -14.27 -10.60
CA ASP A 22 9.58 -14.88 -10.73
C ASP A 22 8.41 -13.89 -10.66
N ARG A 23 8.66 -12.60 -10.82
CA ARG A 23 7.68 -11.50 -10.70
C ARG A 23 6.38 -11.76 -11.46
N ASP A 24 6.47 -12.16 -12.72
CA ASP A 24 5.29 -12.42 -13.55
C ASP A 24 4.51 -13.64 -13.04
N GLN A 25 5.20 -14.68 -12.56
CA GLN A 25 4.58 -15.85 -11.96
C GLN A 25 3.85 -15.49 -10.67
N VAL A 26 4.49 -14.68 -9.81
CA VAL A 26 3.87 -14.18 -8.56
C VAL A 26 2.60 -13.38 -8.86
N ARG A 27 2.64 -12.48 -9.87
CA ARG A 27 1.46 -11.72 -10.27
C ARG A 27 0.35 -12.61 -10.84
N GLN A 28 0.71 -13.63 -11.63
CA GLN A 28 -0.26 -14.61 -12.14
C GLN A 28 -0.89 -15.43 -11.01
N GLN A 29 -0.12 -15.86 -10.02
CA GLN A 29 -0.64 -16.55 -8.83
C GLN A 29 -1.60 -15.64 -8.04
N ALA A 30 -1.28 -14.36 -7.90
CA ALA A 30 -2.17 -13.39 -7.29
C ALA A 30 -3.51 -13.31 -8.04
N LEU A 31 -3.49 -13.22 -9.37
CA LEU A 31 -4.70 -13.20 -10.18
C LEU A 31 -5.55 -14.49 -9.99
N GLN A 32 -4.90 -15.64 -9.97
CA GLN A 32 -5.58 -16.93 -9.72
C GLN A 32 -6.21 -16.98 -8.32
N ALA A 33 -5.63 -16.27 -7.35
CA ALA A 33 -6.18 -16.10 -6.00
C ALA A 33 -7.28 -15.02 -5.91
N GLY A 34 -7.64 -14.37 -7.03
CA GLY A 34 -8.69 -13.36 -7.10
C GLY A 34 -8.22 -11.92 -6.88
N ILE A 35 -6.90 -11.67 -6.81
CA ILE A 35 -6.37 -10.30 -6.72
C ILE A 35 -6.36 -9.70 -8.14
N THR A 36 -7.41 -8.94 -8.44
CA THR A 36 -7.59 -8.33 -9.75
C THR A 36 -6.80 -7.04 -9.92
N GLN A 37 -6.36 -6.44 -8.82
CA GLN A 37 -5.65 -5.17 -8.83
C GLN A 37 -4.59 -5.13 -7.73
N CYS A 38 -3.40 -4.63 -8.08
CA CYS A 38 -2.33 -4.31 -7.15
C CYS A 38 -1.95 -2.84 -7.31
N LEU A 39 -1.68 -2.16 -6.21
CA LEU A 39 -1.05 -0.84 -6.21
C LEU A 39 0.45 -1.00 -5.95
N PHE A 40 1.27 -0.48 -6.89
CA PHE A 40 2.72 -0.44 -6.79
C PHE A 40 3.18 0.97 -6.43
N PRO A 41 3.52 1.25 -5.18
CA PRO A 41 4.05 2.55 -4.79
C PRO A 41 5.56 2.63 -5.05
N ALA A 42 5.99 3.72 -5.66
CA ALA A 42 7.41 4.03 -5.75
C ALA A 42 7.97 4.44 -4.38
N VAL A 43 9.27 4.23 -4.18
CA VAL A 43 9.97 4.58 -2.95
C VAL A 43 11.04 5.65 -3.13
N GLU A 44 11.49 5.88 -4.37
CA GLU A 44 12.47 6.91 -4.72
C GLU A 44 12.33 7.33 -6.20
N ALA A 45 12.94 8.45 -6.56
CA ALA A 45 12.86 8.96 -7.94
C ALA A 45 13.42 7.97 -8.98
N ALA A 46 14.41 7.16 -8.60
CA ALA A 46 15.03 6.19 -9.51
C ALA A 46 14.09 5.05 -9.92
N ASN A 47 13.04 4.74 -9.14
CA ASN A 47 12.12 3.65 -9.47
C ASN A 47 10.75 4.11 -10.02
N PHE A 48 10.53 5.39 -10.29
CA PHE A 48 9.27 5.91 -10.82
C PHE A 48 8.85 5.20 -12.12
N ASP A 49 9.77 5.08 -13.07
CA ASP A 49 9.49 4.39 -14.32
C ASP A 49 9.29 2.88 -14.13
N ALA A 50 10.00 2.26 -13.19
CA ALA A 50 9.89 0.83 -12.93
C ALA A 50 8.47 0.45 -12.48
N VAL A 51 7.91 1.15 -11.49
CA VAL A 51 6.55 0.86 -11.00
C VAL A 51 5.49 1.18 -12.05
N ARG A 52 5.65 2.29 -12.81
CA ARG A 52 4.76 2.63 -13.92
C ARG A 52 4.77 1.55 -15.00
N LEU A 53 5.93 1.17 -15.48
CA LEU A 53 6.06 0.14 -16.51
C LEU A 53 5.53 -1.21 -16.05
N LEU A 54 5.73 -1.55 -14.78
CA LEU A 54 5.20 -2.78 -14.19
C LEU A 54 3.67 -2.80 -14.20
N ALA A 55 3.02 -1.72 -13.77
CA ALA A 55 1.57 -1.60 -13.81
C ALA A 55 1.03 -1.75 -15.24
N HIS A 56 1.63 -1.07 -16.20
CA HIS A 56 1.23 -1.16 -17.62
C HIS A 56 1.47 -2.55 -18.22
N ARG A 57 2.58 -3.20 -17.90
CA ARG A 57 2.93 -4.54 -18.41
C ARG A 57 1.89 -5.58 -18.04
N HIS A 58 1.47 -5.63 -16.81
CA HIS A 58 0.50 -6.62 -16.35
C HIS A 58 -0.88 -6.39 -16.97
N ASN A 59 -1.27 -5.14 -17.16
CA ASN A 59 -2.53 -4.82 -17.81
C ASN A 59 -2.54 -5.19 -19.31
N ALA A 60 -1.41 -5.01 -20.01
CA ALA A 60 -1.28 -5.34 -21.42
C ALA A 60 -1.32 -6.85 -21.70
N THR A 61 -0.72 -7.68 -20.85
CA THR A 61 -0.67 -9.14 -21.04
C THR A 61 -2.05 -9.80 -20.93
N HIS A 62 -2.97 -9.21 -20.19
CA HIS A 62 -4.33 -9.74 -20.05
C HIS A 62 -5.24 -9.40 -21.23
N ILE A 63 -5.02 -8.29 -21.92
CA ILE A 63 -5.77 -7.94 -23.14
C ILE A 63 -5.55 -8.95 -24.25
N THR A 64 -4.36 -9.56 -24.33
CA THR A 64 -4.02 -10.53 -25.37
C THR A 64 -4.48 -11.96 -25.08
N ALA A 65 -4.72 -12.31 -23.83
CA ALA A 65 -5.08 -13.68 -23.42
C ALA A 65 -6.59 -13.99 -23.45
N HIS A 66 -7.47 -13.00 -23.49
CA HIS A 66 -8.91 -13.17 -23.41
C HIS A 66 -9.66 -12.43 -24.50
N THR A 67 -9.86 -13.08 -25.64
CA THR A 67 -10.73 -12.58 -26.73
C THR A 67 -12.23 -12.78 -26.50
N SER A 68 -12.67 -13.24 -25.31
CA SER A 68 -14.06 -13.63 -25.07
C SER A 68 -14.66 -13.30 -23.70
N THR A 69 -14.00 -12.51 -22.86
CA THR A 69 -14.53 -12.14 -21.53
C THR A 69 -15.00 -10.69 -21.47
N THR A 70 -16.07 -10.47 -20.74
CA THR A 70 -16.65 -9.13 -20.48
C THR A 70 -15.62 -8.23 -19.79
N SER A 71 -15.64 -6.93 -20.07
CA SER A 71 -14.66 -5.92 -19.65
C SER A 71 -14.38 -5.80 -18.13
N SER A 72 -15.10 -6.56 -17.29
CA SER A 72 -15.00 -6.54 -15.82
C SER A 72 -13.94 -7.48 -15.23
N GLU A 73 -13.27 -8.31 -16.04
CA GLU A 73 -12.33 -9.33 -15.54
C GLU A 73 -10.85 -9.05 -15.89
N ILE A 74 -10.55 -7.86 -16.41
CA ILE A 74 -9.17 -7.49 -16.75
C ILE A 74 -8.52 -6.87 -15.52
N PRO A 75 -7.40 -7.45 -15.01
CA PRO A 75 -6.65 -6.82 -13.91
C PRO A 75 -6.19 -5.44 -14.32
N ARG A 76 -6.35 -4.49 -13.44
CA ARG A 76 -5.93 -3.10 -13.66
C ARG A 76 -4.96 -2.70 -12.58
N ASP A 77 -3.72 -3.17 -12.66
CA ASP A 77 -2.68 -2.74 -11.75
C ASP A 77 -2.45 -1.23 -11.90
N VAL A 78 -2.20 -0.59 -10.78
CA VAL A 78 -2.05 0.86 -10.67
C VAL A 78 -0.77 1.19 -9.92
N TYR A 79 -0.33 2.44 -10.02
CA TYR A 79 0.90 2.87 -9.36
C TYR A 79 0.74 4.23 -8.66
N ALA A 80 1.63 4.46 -7.72
CA ALA A 80 1.80 5.75 -7.06
C ALA A 80 3.26 6.18 -7.15
N LEU A 81 3.52 7.49 -7.18
CA LEU A 81 4.85 8.06 -7.24
C LEU A 81 5.14 8.86 -5.97
N GLY A 82 6.26 8.58 -5.32
CA GLY A 82 6.65 9.25 -4.09
C GLY A 82 8.07 8.93 -3.66
N ILE A 83 8.54 9.64 -2.65
CA ILE A 83 9.84 9.45 -2.01
C ILE A 83 9.59 9.03 -0.57
N HIS A 84 9.85 7.77 -0.31
CA HIS A 84 9.66 7.11 0.98
C HIS A 84 10.64 7.65 2.05
N PRO A 85 10.28 7.71 3.33
CA PRO A 85 11.15 8.25 4.38
C PRO A 85 12.53 7.57 4.48
N LEU A 86 12.65 6.28 4.19
CA LEU A 86 13.94 5.57 4.19
C LEU A 86 14.92 6.08 3.12
N TYR A 87 14.43 6.71 2.05
CA TYR A 87 15.23 7.24 0.96
C TYR A 87 15.50 8.75 1.09
N THR A 88 14.91 9.42 2.09
CA THR A 88 15.15 10.84 2.32
C THR A 88 16.61 11.22 2.61
N PRO A 89 17.46 10.35 3.24
CA PRO A 89 18.88 10.72 3.44
C PRO A 89 19.60 11.08 2.14
N THR A 90 19.36 10.36 1.07
CA THR A 90 19.99 10.58 -0.25
C THR A 90 19.16 11.48 -1.17
N ALA A 91 17.89 11.73 -0.83
CA ALA A 91 17.00 12.56 -1.63
C ALA A 91 17.43 14.05 -1.60
N THR A 92 17.15 14.76 -2.68
CA THR A 92 17.45 16.19 -2.89
C THR A 92 16.22 16.92 -3.43
N GLU A 93 16.24 18.26 -3.45
CA GLU A 93 15.19 19.07 -4.06
C GLU A 93 14.96 18.72 -5.55
N ALA A 94 16.01 18.30 -6.26
CA ALA A 94 15.88 17.84 -7.64
C ALA A 94 14.97 16.62 -7.76
N HIS A 95 14.95 15.72 -6.77
CA HIS A 95 14.05 14.55 -6.78
C HIS A 95 12.58 14.96 -6.53
N LEU A 96 12.33 16.04 -5.74
CA LEU A 96 10.98 16.62 -5.63
C LEU A 96 10.52 17.24 -6.95
N GLN A 97 11.43 17.90 -7.67
CA GLN A 97 11.12 18.42 -8.99
C GLN A 97 10.86 17.29 -9.99
N GLN A 98 11.67 16.22 -9.97
CA GLN A 98 11.42 15.03 -10.80
C GLN A 98 10.07 14.39 -10.49
N LEU A 99 9.65 14.37 -9.21
CA LEU A 99 8.32 13.90 -8.83
C LEU A 99 7.22 14.78 -9.44
N ASP A 100 7.34 16.11 -9.32
CA ASP A 100 6.36 17.05 -9.90
C ASP A 100 6.26 16.87 -11.42
N ASP A 101 7.41 16.80 -12.10
CA ASP A 101 7.49 16.59 -13.55
C ASP A 101 6.83 15.27 -13.97
N ALA A 102 7.10 14.17 -13.23
CA ALA A 102 6.50 12.85 -13.50
C ALA A 102 4.98 12.85 -13.28
N LEU A 103 4.50 13.47 -12.20
CA LEU A 103 3.07 13.62 -11.91
C LEU A 103 2.37 14.44 -13.01
N GLN A 104 3.00 15.50 -13.48
CA GLN A 104 2.48 16.34 -14.58
C GLN A 104 2.49 15.58 -15.91
N GLN A 105 3.57 14.87 -16.21
CA GLN A 105 3.71 14.09 -17.44
C GLN A 105 2.66 12.98 -17.55
N HIS A 106 2.37 12.31 -16.44
CA HIS A 106 1.46 11.17 -16.38
C HIS A 106 0.05 11.52 -15.88
N ARG A 107 -0.31 12.81 -15.80
CA ARG A 107 -1.60 13.29 -15.26
C ARG A 107 -2.85 12.69 -15.94
N THR A 108 -2.71 12.22 -17.18
CA THR A 108 -3.80 11.60 -17.96
C THR A 108 -3.73 10.08 -17.95
N ASP A 109 -2.71 9.51 -17.32
CA ASP A 109 -2.57 8.07 -17.16
C ASP A 109 -3.59 7.59 -16.09
N PRO A 110 -4.58 6.75 -16.45
CA PRO A 110 -5.57 6.28 -15.49
C PRO A 110 -4.98 5.35 -14.42
N GLN A 111 -3.77 4.85 -14.63
CA GLN A 111 -3.08 3.96 -13.67
C GLN A 111 -2.27 4.73 -12.62
N LEU A 112 -2.02 6.04 -12.81
CA LEU A 112 -1.47 6.90 -11.78
C LEU A 112 -2.59 7.31 -10.81
N VAL A 113 -2.62 6.73 -9.61
CA VAL A 113 -3.75 6.87 -8.70
C VAL A 113 -3.45 7.65 -7.42
N ALA A 114 -2.18 7.83 -7.04
CA ALA A 114 -1.82 8.50 -5.80
C ALA A 114 -0.41 9.10 -5.85
N VAL A 115 -0.11 9.99 -4.90
CA VAL A 115 1.26 10.32 -4.51
C VAL A 115 1.65 9.39 -3.36
N GLY A 116 2.68 8.59 -3.54
CA GLY A 116 3.12 7.59 -2.56
C GLY A 116 4.18 6.62 -3.12
N GLU A 117 4.89 5.95 -2.25
CA GLU A 117 4.76 5.98 -0.80
C GLU A 117 5.51 7.17 -0.21
N ILE A 118 4.82 7.95 0.61
CA ILE A 118 5.39 9.10 1.31
C ILE A 118 5.12 8.97 2.80
N GLY A 119 5.76 9.74 3.64
CA GLY A 119 5.42 9.72 5.06
C GLY A 119 6.61 9.90 5.98
N LEU A 120 6.53 9.31 7.17
CA LEU A 120 7.52 9.47 8.23
C LEU A 120 7.79 8.13 8.93
N ASP A 121 9.06 7.83 9.18
CA ASP A 121 9.50 6.67 9.97
C ASP A 121 10.25 7.13 11.23
N GLY A 122 9.61 7.00 12.38
CA GLY A 122 10.19 7.28 13.70
C GLY A 122 10.79 6.04 14.37
N PHE A 123 10.96 4.94 13.63
CA PHE A 123 11.48 3.69 14.18
C PHE A 123 12.92 3.40 13.81
N VAL A 124 13.32 3.66 12.55
CA VAL A 124 14.65 3.32 12.04
C VAL A 124 15.70 4.31 12.58
N PRO A 125 16.68 3.86 13.40
CA PRO A 125 17.60 4.76 14.10
C PRO A 125 18.45 5.63 13.17
N THR A 126 18.84 5.11 12.01
CA THR A 126 19.73 5.79 11.05
C THR A 126 19.10 7.01 10.39
N ILE A 127 17.78 7.13 10.42
CA ILE A 127 17.02 8.23 9.85
C ILE A 127 16.21 9.02 10.89
N ASN A 128 16.50 8.81 12.18
CA ASN A 128 15.75 9.40 13.29
C ASN A 128 16.57 10.35 14.15
N SER A 129 17.74 10.85 13.65
CA SER A 129 18.38 12.00 14.27
C SER A 129 17.51 13.25 14.05
N PRO A 130 17.65 14.32 14.86
CA PRO A 130 16.89 15.56 14.67
C PRO A 130 16.96 16.08 13.23
N GLU A 131 18.13 16.11 12.63
CA GLU A 131 18.37 16.61 11.27
C GLU A 131 17.73 15.71 10.22
N ALA A 132 17.84 14.37 10.38
CA ALA A 132 17.21 13.42 9.49
C ALA A 132 15.69 13.44 9.60
N TRP A 133 15.17 13.62 10.82
CA TRP A 133 13.73 13.79 11.06
C TRP A 133 13.18 15.07 10.44
N ASP A 134 13.89 16.19 10.56
CA ASP A 134 13.50 17.44 9.92
C ASP A 134 13.49 17.30 8.39
N LYS A 135 14.47 16.58 7.83
CA LYS A 135 14.50 16.28 6.40
C LYS A 135 13.31 15.42 5.96
N GLN A 136 12.99 14.36 6.72
CA GLN A 136 11.78 13.57 6.44
C GLN A 136 10.52 14.46 6.45
N GLN A 137 10.36 15.32 7.47
CA GLN A 137 9.22 16.23 7.57
C GLN A 137 9.16 17.23 6.41
N HIS A 138 10.31 17.72 5.95
CA HIS A 138 10.40 18.59 4.78
C HIS A 138 9.89 17.87 3.52
N PHE A 139 10.42 16.68 3.22
CA PHE A 139 10.00 15.89 2.08
C PHE A 139 8.53 15.46 2.15
N TYR A 140 8.06 15.05 3.32
CA TYR A 140 6.66 14.73 3.54
C TYR A 140 5.75 15.91 3.20
N ARG A 141 6.01 17.09 3.75
CA ARG A 141 5.22 18.30 3.49
C ARG A 141 5.28 18.77 2.03
N ALA A 142 6.46 18.68 1.42
CA ALA A 142 6.61 19.00 0.00
C ALA A 142 5.73 18.10 -0.87
N GLN A 143 5.75 16.80 -0.61
CA GLN A 143 4.96 15.81 -1.35
C GLN A 143 3.45 15.93 -1.08
N LEU A 144 3.02 16.32 0.13
CA LEU A 144 1.60 16.67 0.37
C LEU A 144 1.16 17.88 -0.47
N LYS A 145 2.04 18.88 -0.66
CA LYS A 145 1.73 20.02 -1.54
C LYS A 145 1.58 19.58 -3.00
N LEU A 146 2.46 18.69 -3.48
CA LEU A 146 2.36 18.10 -4.82
C LEU A 146 1.06 17.29 -4.96
N ALA A 147 0.73 16.44 -4.00
CA ALA A 147 -0.53 15.68 -4.01
C ALA A 147 -1.75 16.60 -4.11
N ARG A 148 -1.77 17.71 -3.36
CA ARG A 148 -2.81 18.73 -3.44
C ARG A 148 -2.85 19.43 -4.80
N GLN A 149 -1.69 19.80 -5.35
CA GLN A 149 -1.54 20.46 -6.66
C GLN A 149 -2.08 19.58 -7.79
N HIS A 150 -1.70 18.30 -7.81
CA HIS A 150 -2.13 17.33 -8.81
C HIS A 150 -3.49 16.68 -8.49
N GLN A 151 -4.11 17.07 -7.37
CA GLN A 151 -5.41 16.56 -6.93
C GLN A 151 -5.46 15.03 -6.74
N LEU A 152 -4.38 14.43 -6.32
CA LEU A 152 -4.25 13.02 -6.03
C LEU A 152 -4.41 12.72 -4.53
N PRO A 153 -4.97 11.56 -4.16
CA PRO A 153 -4.85 11.04 -2.80
C PRO A 153 -3.39 10.66 -2.49
N VAL A 154 -3.11 10.29 -1.24
CA VAL A 154 -1.76 9.90 -0.83
C VAL A 154 -1.73 8.48 -0.24
N VAL A 155 -0.61 7.77 -0.44
CA VAL A 155 -0.30 6.51 0.26
C VAL A 155 0.79 6.82 1.28
N LEU A 156 0.48 6.60 2.57
CA LEU A 156 1.31 7.03 3.68
C LEU A 156 1.99 5.85 4.37
N HIS A 157 3.32 5.93 4.49
CA HIS A 157 4.11 5.17 5.45
C HIS A 157 3.88 5.69 6.86
N VAL A 158 3.45 4.84 7.77
CA VAL A 158 3.10 5.20 9.15
C VAL A 158 3.85 4.31 10.13
N ARG A 159 5.02 4.73 10.58
CA ARG A 159 5.80 3.94 11.54
C ARG A 159 6.31 4.80 12.69
N ARG A 160 5.65 4.70 13.86
CA ARG A 160 5.90 5.57 15.04
C ARG A 160 5.82 7.06 14.73
N SER A 161 4.93 7.47 13.84
CA SER A 161 4.89 8.82 13.27
C SER A 161 3.47 9.40 13.12
N ALA A 162 2.43 8.67 13.56
CA ALA A 162 1.03 9.02 13.31
C ALA A 162 0.68 10.48 13.69
N ASP A 163 1.11 10.97 14.85
CA ASP A 163 0.80 12.35 15.28
C ASP A 163 1.49 13.40 14.41
N ALA A 164 2.73 13.14 13.99
CA ALA A 164 3.46 14.04 13.08
C ALA A 164 2.85 14.08 11.67
N LEU A 165 2.40 12.93 11.18
CA LEU A 165 1.66 12.81 9.92
C LEU A 165 0.33 13.58 10.00
N LEU A 166 -0.46 13.37 11.04
CA LEU A 166 -1.72 14.08 11.27
C LEU A 166 -1.51 15.61 11.37
N LYS A 167 -0.40 16.04 11.99
CA LYS A 167 -0.05 17.47 12.02
C LYS A 167 0.17 18.02 10.61
N GLY A 168 0.94 17.34 9.77
CA GLY A 168 1.16 17.75 8.37
C GLY A 168 -0.12 17.75 7.54
N LEU A 169 -1.00 16.77 7.72
CA LEU A 169 -2.30 16.69 7.03
C LEU A 169 -3.26 17.82 7.43
N ARG A 170 -3.22 18.28 8.68
CA ARG A 170 -3.99 19.46 9.14
C ARG A 170 -3.49 20.76 8.52
N GLU A 171 -2.18 20.87 8.30
CA GLU A 171 -1.54 22.03 7.66
C GLU A 171 -1.75 22.03 6.14
N ILE A 172 -1.75 20.84 5.51
CA ILE A 172 -1.82 20.71 4.06
C ILE A 172 -2.90 19.67 3.73
N THR A 173 -4.11 20.12 3.48
CA THR A 173 -5.25 19.28 3.15
C THR A 173 -5.05 18.60 1.79
N VAL A 174 -5.22 17.27 1.75
CA VAL A 174 -5.22 16.42 0.56
C VAL A 174 -6.59 15.72 0.40
N LYS A 175 -6.79 14.99 -0.69
CA LYS A 175 -8.05 14.28 -0.98
C LYS A 175 -8.23 12.97 -0.18
N GLY A 176 -7.62 12.84 0.99
CA GLY A 176 -7.56 11.57 1.70
C GLY A 176 -6.47 10.65 1.15
N GLY A 177 -6.61 9.35 1.37
CA GLY A 177 -5.64 8.36 0.92
C GLY A 177 -5.67 7.07 1.72
N ILE A 178 -4.54 6.38 1.74
CA ILE A 178 -4.34 5.16 2.52
C ILE A 178 -3.22 5.39 3.53
N ALA A 179 -3.50 5.12 4.80
CA ALA A 179 -2.47 4.99 5.83
C ALA A 179 -2.07 3.51 5.86
N HIS A 180 -1.01 3.17 5.13
CA HIS A 180 -0.49 1.82 4.96
C HIS A 180 0.06 1.26 6.27
N ALA A 181 -0.05 -0.06 6.47
CA ALA A 181 0.41 -0.83 7.63
C ALA A 181 0.05 -0.16 8.96
N PHE A 182 -1.17 0.36 9.06
CA PHE A 182 -1.57 1.22 10.17
C PHE A 182 -1.56 0.47 11.51
N ASN A 183 -0.78 0.98 12.45
CA ASN A 183 -0.68 0.45 13.81
C ASN A 183 -0.58 1.59 14.85
N GLY A 184 -1.55 2.51 14.81
CA GLY A 184 -1.69 3.61 15.75
C GLY A 184 -2.69 3.32 16.88
N SER A 185 -3.00 4.34 17.67
CA SER A 185 -4.11 4.30 18.65
C SER A 185 -5.46 4.39 17.93
N LEU A 186 -6.53 4.03 18.63
CA LEU A 186 -7.90 4.19 18.12
C LEU A 186 -8.22 5.67 17.84
N GLN A 187 -7.74 6.59 18.68
CA GLN A 187 -7.91 8.03 18.45
C GLN A 187 -7.21 8.50 17.18
N GLN A 188 -5.98 8.05 16.94
CA GLN A 188 -5.26 8.36 15.70
C GLN A 188 -5.97 7.77 14.48
N ALA A 189 -6.47 6.52 14.60
CA ALA A 189 -7.25 5.88 13.53
C ALA A 189 -8.48 6.74 13.14
N HIS A 190 -9.27 7.19 14.11
CA HIS A 190 -10.43 8.06 13.85
C HIS A 190 -10.00 9.39 13.21
N ALA A 191 -8.89 10.00 13.64
CA ALA A 191 -8.40 11.23 13.06
C ALA A 191 -8.01 11.06 11.57
N PHE A 192 -7.38 9.93 11.19
CA PHE A 192 -7.13 9.63 9.78
C PHE A 192 -8.43 9.41 8.99
N ILE A 193 -9.38 8.66 9.54
CA ILE A 193 -10.69 8.39 8.91
C ILE A 193 -11.46 9.68 8.66
N GLU A 194 -11.50 10.60 9.65
CA GLU A 194 -12.14 11.92 9.52
C GLU A 194 -11.52 12.79 8.41
N MET A 195 -10.24 12.57 8.10
CA MET A 195 -9.54 13.23 6.98
C MET A 195 -9.70 12.50 5.64
N GLY A 196 -10.58 11.48 5.57
CA GLY A 196 -10.87 10.75 4.34
C GLY A 196 -9.88 9.61 4.03
N PHE A 197 -9.12 9.15 5.03
CA PHE A 197 -8.20 8.03 4.85
C PHE A 197 -8.87 6.68 5.10
N LYS A 198 -8.42 5.68 4.34
CA LYS A 198 -8.56 4.27 4.68
C LYS A 198 -7.32 3.78 5.38
N LEU A 199 -7.47 2.76 6.21
CA LEU A 199 -6.39 2.18 7.00
C LEU A 199 -6.05 0.80 6.45
N GLY A 200 -4.78 0.58 6.13
CA GLY A 200 -4.26 -0.65 5.57
C GLY A 200 -4.02 -1.71 6.65
N PHE A 201 -4.54 -2.90 6.41
CA PHE A 201 -4.32 -4.08 7.24
C PHE A 201 -3.77 -5.22 6.41
N GLY A 202 -2.64 -5.78 6.83
CA GLY A 202 -1.91 -6.81 6.12
C GLY A 202 -1.44 -7.97 7.02
N GLY A 203 -0.30 -8.57 6.66
CA GLY A 203 0.27 -9.74 7.31
C GLY A 203 0.43 -9.64 8.82
N ALA A 204 0.72 -8.46 9.36
CA ALA A 204 0.85 -8.21 10.80
C ALA A 204 -0.40 -8.55 11.60
N LEU A 205 -1.61 -8.43 11.02
CA LEU A 205 -2.89 -8.77 11.64
C LEU A 205 -2.98 -10.25 12.03
N THR A 206 -2.27 -11.11 11.32
CA THR A 206 -2.35 -12.56 11.47
C THR A 206 -1.66 -13.09 12.74
N PHE A 207 -0.84 -12.27 13.40
CA PHE A 207 -0.19 -12.63 14.64
C PHE A 207 -1.14 -12.46 15.84
N GLU A 208 -1.37 -13.52 16.61
CA GLU A 208 -2.23 -13.48 17.79
C GLU A 208 -1.77 -12.47 18.84
N ARG A 209 -0.46 -12.26 18.96
CA ARG A 209 0.17 -11.28 19.87
C ARG A 209 0.01 -9.82 19.43
N ALA A 210 -0.45 -9.55 18.21
CA ALA A 210 -0.69 -8.20 17.70
C ALA A 210 -2.01 -7.61 18.25
N LEU A 211 -2.16 -7.58 19.58
CA LEU A 211 -3.41 -7.29 20.27
C LEU A 211 -4.00 -5.93 19.87
N GLN A 212 -3.16 -4.89 19.78
CA GLN A 212 -3.60 -3.55 19.38
C GLN A 212 -4.14 -3.53 17.96
N LEU A 213 -3.42 -4.13 17.01
CA LEU A 213 -3.83 -4.19 15.62
C LEU A 213 -5.14 -4.98 15.43
N ARG A 214 -5.25 -6.13 16.13
CA ARG A 214 -6.47 -6.96 16.11
C ARG A 214 -7.67 -6.22 16.74
N ARG A 215 -7.44 -5.44 17.81
CA ARG A 215 -8.47 -4.58 18.39
C ARG A 215 -8.93 -3.50 17.39
N LEU A 216 -8.01 -2.82 16.71
CA LEU A 216 -8.36 -1.86 15.67
C LEU A 216 -9.18 -2.51 14.56
N ALA A 217 -8.72 -3.66 14.06
CA ALA A 217 -9.39 -4.41 13.00
C ALA A 217 -10.84 -4.80 13.38
N THR A 218 -11.14 -5.05 14.65
CA THR A 218 -12.50 -5.39 15.12
C THR A 218 -13.36 -4.16 15.45
N THR A 219 -12.75 -3.05 15.89
CA THR A 219 -13.49 -1.89 16.43
C THR A 219 -13.80 -0.85 15.33
N LEU A 220 -12.90 -0.67 14.38
CA LEU A 220 -13.05 0.35 13.34
C LEU A 220 -14.20 0.01 12.37
N PRO A 221 -14.87 1.03 11.79
CA PRO A 221 -15.85 0.79 10.74
C PRO A 221 -15.23 -0.02 9.59
N LEU A 222 -15.92 -1.05 9.09
CA LEU A 222 -15.42 -1.85 7.98
C LEU A 222 -15.22 -0.98 6.71
N THR A 223 -16.00 0.08 6.57
CA THR A 223 -15.87 1.08 5.52
C THR A 223 -14.58 1.89 5.56
N ALA A 224 -13.78 1.78 6.62
CA ALA A 224 -12.49 2.47 6.76
C ALA A 224 -11.29 1.55 6.53
N ILE A 225 -11.50 0.26 6.24
CA ILE A 225 -10.45 -0.75 6.14
C ILE A 225 -10.17 -1.09 4.68
N VAL A 226 -8.89 -1.11 4.30
CA VAL A 226 -8.40 -1.74 3.07
C VAL A 226 -7.42 -2.86 3.42
N LEU A 227 -7.22 -3.78 2.49
CA LEU A 227 -6.29 -4.88 2.66
C LEU A 227 -5.06 -4.70 1.78
N GLU A 228 -3.93 -5.15 2.29
CA GLU A 228 -2.64 -5.05 1.64
C GLU A 228 -1.73 -6.21 2.04
N THR A 229 -0.66 -6.43 1.29
CA THR A 229 0.37 -7.39 1.67
C THR A 229 1.65 -6.75 2.15
N ASP A 230 2.03 -5.61 1.58
CA ASP A 230 3.37 -5.02 1.69
C ASP A 230 4.47 -5.98 1.19
N ALA A 231 4.09 -6.86 0.25
CA ALA A 231 5.03 -7.84 -0.28
C ALA A 231 6.22 -7.15 -0.99
N PRO A 232 7.46 -7.64 -0.76
CA PRO A 232 7.88 -8.89 -0.13
C PRO A 232 7.90 -8.88 1.40
N ASP A 233 7.67 -7.72 2.02
CA ASP A 233 7.79 -7.47 3.46
C ASP A 233 6.53 -7.89 4.25
N ILE A 234 6.54 -7.66 5.53
CA ILE A 234 5.46 -7.93 6.51
C ILE A 234 4.77 -9.31 6.28
N PRO A 235 5.53 -10.44 6.25
CA PRO A 235 4.93 -11.73 6.01
C PRO A 235 3.90 -12.08 7.09
N PRO A 236 2.78 -12.72 6.72
CA PRO A 236 1.83 -13.25 7.69
C PRO A 236 2.49 -14.35 8.54
N HIS A 237 1.87 -14.66 9.69
CA HIS A 237 2.48 -15.54 10.69
C HIS A 237 2.89 -16.92 10.14
N TRP A 238 2.18 -17.46 9.17
CA TRP A 238 2.48 -18.76 8.55
C TRP A 238 3.68 -18.76 7.58
N LEU A 239 4.15 -17.57 7.18
CA LEU A 239 5.38 -17.38 6.40
C LEU A 239 6.53 -16.84 7.24
N TYR A 240 6.25 -16.42 8.47
CA TYR A 240 7.24 -15.73 9.30
C TYR A 240 8.32 -16.70 9.80
N THR A 241 9.57 -16.37 9.54
CA THR A 241 10.72 -17.07 10.08
C THR A 241 11.16 -16.42 11.40
N PRO A 242 11.13 -17.15 12.55
CA PRO A 242 11.55 -16.63 13.83
C PRO A 242 12.99 -16.12 13.84
N ALA A 243 13.28 -15.14 14.72
CA ALA A 243 14.60 -14.51 14.80
C ALA A 243 15.74 -15.53 15.06
N GLU A 244 15.47 -16.57 15.84
CA GLU A 244 16.42 -17.65 16.13
C GLU A 244 16.80 -18.43 14.87
N GLN A 245 15.83 -18.74 14.01
CA GLN A 245 16.08 -19.42 12.74
C GLN A 245 16.80 -18.51 11.75
N ARG A 246 16.43 -17.22 11.70
CA ARG A 246 17.14 -16.23 10.87
C ARG A 246 18.61 -16.06 11.30
N ALA A 247 18.89 -16.09 12.61
CA ALA A 247 20.24 -16.07 13.13
C ALA A 247 21.07 -17.32 12.73
N GLN A 248 20.38 -18.43 12.37
CA GLN A 248 20.99 -19.66 11.83
C GLN A 248 21.09 -19.65 10.29
N GLY A 249 20.77 -18.51 9.63
CA GLY A 249 20.84 -18.35 8.18
C GLY A 249 19.58 -18.76 7.41
N VAL A 250 18.49 -19.12 8.10
CA VAL A 250 17.22 -19.36 7.43
C VAL A 250 16.65 -18.01 6.94
N PRO A 251 16.35 -17.85 5.65
CA PRO A 251 15.82 -16.58 5.13
C PRO A 251 14.44 -16.28 5.73
N GLN A 252 14.10 -15.00 5.82
CA GLN A 252 12.73 -14.59 6.09
C GLN A 252 11.81 -15.09 4.98
N GLY A 253 10.62 -15.58 5.34
CA GLY A 253 9.62 -15.97 4.36
C GLY A 253 9.17 -14.74 3.56
N ARG A 254 9.27 -14.83 2.23
CA ARG A 254 8.85 -13.76 1.32
C ARG A 254 7.33 -13.71 1.23
N ASN A 255 6.75 -12.54 1.55
CA ASN A 255 5.33 -12.30 1.34
C ASN A 255 5.00 -12.17 -0.16
N ALA A 256 3.74 -12.33 -0.52
CA ALA A 256 3.29 -12.19 -1.90
C ALA A 256 1.79 -11.81 -1.93
N PRO A 257 1.32 -11.09 -2.96
CA PRO A 257 -0.09 -10.67 -3.06
C PRO A 257 -1.08 -11.84 -2.96
N ALA A 258 -0.73 -13.03 -3.42
CA ALA A 258 -1.56 -14.24 -3.30
C ALA A 258 -1.90 -14.65 -1.86
N GLN A 259 -1.24 -14.07 -0.85
CA GLN A 259 -1.56 -14.29 0.57
C GLN A 259 -2.77 -13.48 1.05
N LEU A 260 -3.20 -12.48 0.30
CA LEU A 260 -4.24 -11.52 0.69
C LEU A 260 -5.57 -12.18 1.09
N PRO A 261 -6.13 -13.16 0.35
CA PRO A 261 -7.38 -13.81 0.73
C PRO A 261 -7.30 -14.55 2.07
N ARG A 262 -6.13 -15.13 2.39
CA ARG A 262 -5.91 -15.79 3.68
C ARG A 262 -5.75 -14.78 4.83
N ILE A 263 -5.14 -13.62 4.57
CA ILE A 263 -5.11 -12.49 5.52
C ILE A 263 -6.53 -11.97 5.74
N ALA A 264 -7.32 -11.81 4.68
CA ALA A 264 -8.73 -11.42 4.74
C ALA A 264 -9.58 -12.38 5.57
N GLN A 265 -9.33 -13.70 5.49
CA GLN A 265 -10.01 -14.68 6.32
C GLN A 265 -9.78 -14.41 7.81
N VAL A 266 -8.56 -14.05 8.22
CA VAL A 266 -8.28 -13.68 9.62
C VAL A 266 -9.09 -12.45 10.04
N LEU A 267 -9.25 -11.45 9.17
CA LEU A 267 -10.10 -10.29 9.44
C LEU A 267 -11.57 -10.69 9.58
N ALA A 268 -12.07 -11.55 8.69
CA ALA A 268 -13.44 -12.08 8.72
C ALA A 268 -13.73 -12.82 10.05
N ASP A 269 -12.83 -13.72 10.44
CA ASP A 269 -12.92 -14.50 11.67
C ASP A 269 -12.93 -13.59 12.92
N LEU A 270 -12.03 -12.59 12.95
CA LEU A 270 -11.96 -11.63 14.04
C LEU A 270 -13.23 -10.80 14.22
N ARG A 271 -13.89 -10.48 13.11
CA ARG A 271 -15.11 -9.67 13.09
C ARG A 271 -16.39 -10.50 13.21
N GLY A 272 -16.30 -11.82 13.05
CA GLY A 272 -17.48 -12.71 13.01
C GLY A 272 -18.40 -12.46 11.81
N ILE A 273 -17.82 -12.07 10.66
CA ILE A 273 -18.54 -11.81 9.41
C ILE A 273 -18.04 -12.73 8.30
N SER A 274 -18.77 -12.81 7.20
CA SER A 274 -18.36 -13.66 6.08
C SER A 274 -17.16 -13.09 5.34
N LEU A 275 -16.34 -13.97 4.73
CA LEU A 275 -15.24 -13.57 3.85
C LEU A 275 -15.74 -12.73 2.66
N SER A 276 -16.95 -13.01 2.17
CA SER A 276 -17.58 -12.25 1.09
C SER A 276 -17.88 -10.81 1.49
N GLU A 277 -18.35 -10.57 2.73
CA GLU A 277 -18.55 -9.21 3.24
C GLU A 277 -17.23 -8.43 3.35
N VAL A 278 -16.17 -9.10 3.82
CA VAL A 278 -14.83 -8.49 3.86
C VAL A 278 -14.36 -8.15 2.45
N ALA A 279 -14.47 -9.10 1.51
CA ALA A 279 -14.04 -8.90 0.13
C ALA A 279 -14.76 -7.70 -0.51
N HIS A 280 -16.08 -7.67 -0.43
CA HIS A 280 -16.88 -6.60 -1.00
C HIS A 280 -16.54 -5.24 -0.36
N ALA A 281 -16.53 -5.15 0.96
CA ALA A 281 -16.27 -3.89 1.65
C ALA A 281 -14.86 -3.34 1.37
N THR A 282 -13.83 -4.18 1.43
CA THR A 282 -12.45 -3.74 1.22
C THR A 282 -12.16 -3.40 -0.24
N TYR A 283 -12.80 -4.10 -1.18
CA TYR A 283 -12.76 -3.76 -2.60
C TYR A 283 -13.36 -2.36 -2.84
N GLU A 284 -14.61 -2.12 -2.39
CA GLU A 284 -15.28 -0.82 -2.53
C GLU A 284 -14.50 0.32 -1.87
N ASN A 285 -13.91 0.05 -0.70
CA ASN A 285 -13.07 1.04 -0.01
C ASN A 285 -11.83 1.42 -0.83
N ALA A 286 -11.15 0.44 -1.42
CA ALA A 286 -9.98 0.68 -2.27
C ALA A 286 -10.38 1.47 -3.52
N GLN A 287 -11.46 1.07 -4.21
CA GLN A 287 -11.99 1.78 -5.37
C GLN A 287 -12.31 3.25 -5.05
N SER A 288 -12.98 3.49 -3.92
CA SER A 288 -13.41 4.83 -3.53
C SER A 288 -12.24 5.78 -3.21
N VAL A 289 -11.22 5.28 -2.50
CA VAL A 289 -10.11 6.12 -2.02
C VAL A 289 -9.07 6.39 -3.11
N LEU A 290 -8.80 5.42 -3.96
CA LEU A 290 -7.86 5.55 -5.07
C LEU A 290 -8.52 6.09 -6.34
N ARG A 291 -9.86 6.29 -6.31
CA ARG A 291 -10.64 6.73 -7.47
C ARG A 291 -10.34 5.89 -8.71
N LEU A 292 -10.23 4.59 -8.50
CA LEU A 292 -10.05 3.66 -9.58
C LEU A 292 -11.26 3.82 -10.50
N ARG A 293 -11.01 4.32 -11.70
CA ARG A 293 -12.08 4.51 -12.71
C ARG A 293 -12.39 3.15 -13.32
N ASP A 294 -13.68 2.87 -13.43
CA ASP A 294 -14.20 1.71 -14.17
C ASP A 294 -13.77 1.73 -15.64
#